data_82b2aab630a53d40ac5b5eb2399621aa
#
_entry.id   82b2aab630a53d40ac5b5eb2399621aa
#
_cell.length_a   1.000
_cell.length_b   1.000
_cell.length_c   1.000
_cell.angle_alpha   90.00
_cell.angle_beta   90.00
_cell.angle_gamma   90.00
#
_symmetry.space_group_name_H-M   'P 1'
#
loop_
_entity.id
_entity.type
_entity.pdbx_description
1 polymer ?
#
loop_
_entity_poly.entity_id
_entity_poly.type
_entity_poly.pdbx_seq_one_letter_code
_entity_poly.pdbx_strand_id
1 'polypeptide(L)'
;DGAPEDFFKRIPKEEVYKRTGIQVMPFNSLFQLFRAGQDSFIPQEVAEKILFIPDLLAYMLTERMVCEYTIASTSQLLNPETHKFDYKLLEAVGVSPTLMCPVVMPGTLIGRLSESIARKTGIGEIPVIAVAGHDTASAVAAVPASSPNFAYLSSGTWSLMGIEVEKPIINEVSFKNNFTNEGGIEGTTRFLKNITGMWILERCRE
;
A
#
# COMPACT_ATOMS: atom_id res chain seq x y z
N ASP A 1 17.81 10.03 3.08
CA ASP A 1 18.42 9.48 1.87
C ASP A 1 19.38 8.37 2.27
N GLY A 2 19.51 7.31 1.46
CA GLY A 2 20.37 6.14 1.74
C GLY A 2 19.68 5.00 2.53
N ALA A 3 18.44 5.15 2.94
CA ALA A 3 17.72 4.10 3.68
C ALA A 3 17.58 2.77 2.91
N PRO A 4 17.30 2.76 1.59
CA PRO A 4 17.28 1.53 0.83
C PRO A 4 18.64 0.80 0.81
N GLU A 5 19.72 1.52 0.56
CA GLU A 5 21.07 0.97 0.51
C GLU A 5 21.49 0.36 1.85
N ASP A 6 21.14 1.01 2.95
CA ASP A 6 21.44 0.50 4.30
C ASP A 6 20.55 -0.71 4.65
N PHE A 7 19.29 -0.69 4.27
CA PHE A 7 18.39 -1.82 4.49
C PHE A 7 18.82 -3.06 3.70
N PHE A 8 19.26 -2.89 2.45
CA PHE A 8 19.70 -4.01 1.60
C PHE A 8 20.99 -4.69 2.07
N LYS A 9 21.71 -4.12 3.02
CA LYS A 9 22.77 -4.82 3.76
C LYS A 9 22.21 -5.89 4.70
N ARG A 10 20.94 -5.77 5.14
CA ARG A 10 20.25 -6.76 6.00
C ARG A 10 19.55 -7.85 5.18
N ILE A 11 18.80 -7.45 4.15
CA ILE A 11 18.09 -8.36 3.26
C ILE A 11 18.33 -7.89 1.82
N PRO A 12 18.87 -8.75 0.92
CA PRO A 12 19.10 -8.39 -0.48
C PRO A 12 17.83 -7.91 -1.20
N LYS A 13 17.99 -6.96 -2.12
CA LYS A 13 16.88 -6.36 -2.90
C LYS A 13 16.01 -7.41 -3.60
N GLU A 14 16.64 -8.44 -4.17
CA GLU A 14 15.97 -9.55 -4.86
C GLU A 14 15.07 -10.35 -3.92
N GLU A 15 15.54 -10.58 -2.69
CA GLU A 15 14.78 -11.31 -1.68
C GLU A 15 13.56 -10.50 -1.23
N VAL A 16 13.71 -9.17 -1.05
CA VAL A 16 12.58 -8.28 -0.72
C VAL A 16 11.54 -8.32 -1.83
N TYR A 17 11.98 -8.19 -3.10
CA TYR A 17 11.07 -8.25 -4.25
C TYR A 17 10.37 -9.61 -4.35
N LYS A 18 11.10 -10.70 -4.16
CA LYS A 18 10.54 -12.06 -4.19
C LYS A 18 9.44 -12.26 -3.14
N ARG A 19 9.54 -11.59 -1.99
CA ARG A 19 8.55 -11.67 -0.90
C ARG A 19 7.34 -10.80 -1.10
N THR A 20 7.50 -9.64 -1.75
CA THR A 20 6.47 -8.60 -1.81
C THR A 20 5.97 -8.32 -3.22
N GLY A 21 6.77 -8.61 -4.24
CA GLY A 21 6.48 -8.25 -5.63
C GLY A 21 6.52 -6.74 -5.90
N ILE A 22 6.88 -5.92 -4.91
CA ILE A 22 6.79 -4.45 -5.00
C ILE A 22 8.10 -3.85 -5.52
N GLN A 23 7.98 -2.97 -6.51
CA GLN A 23 9.09 -2.16 -6.99
C GLN A 23 9.72 -1.37 -5.83
N VAL A 24 11.05 -1.36 -5.78
CA VAL A 24 11.77 -0.58 -4.78
C VAL A 24 11.68 0.90 -5.11
N MET A 25 11.06 1.65 -4.19
CA MET A 25 11.01 3.11 -4.21
C MET A 25 11.46 3.62 -2.83
N PRO A 26 12.30 4.66 -2.75
CA PRO A 26 12.84 5.14 -1.47
C PRO A 26 11.77 5.56 -0.45
N PHE A 27 10.59 5.89 -0.91
CA PHE A 27 9.45 6.30 -0.09
C PHE A 27 8.54 5.16 0.36
N ASN A 28 8.82 3.88 0.00
CA ASN A 28 8.02 2.76 0.50
C ASN A 28 8.09 2.69 2.03
N SER A 29 6.99 2.31 2.65
CA SER A 29 6.85 2.31 4.12
C SER A 29 7.92 1.45 4.82
N LEU A 30 8.38 0.38 4.16
CA LEU A 30 9.51 -0.43 4.63
C LEU A 30 10.73 0.43 4.99
N PHE A 31 11.15 1.33 4.09
CA PHE A 31 12.31 2.19 4.32
C PHE A 31 12.03 3.31 5.31
N GLN A 32 10.81 3.83 5.34
CA GLN A 32 10.40 4.83 6.33
C GLN A 32 10.43 4.26 7.75
N LEU A 33 9.88 3.06 7.95
CA LEU A 33 9.90 2.38 9.25
C LEU A 33 11.33 1.99 9.66
N PHE A 34 12.13 1.50 8.72
CA PHE A 34 13.54 1.21 8.97
C PHE A 34 14.30 2.45 9.46
N ARG A 35 14.09 3.59 8.82
CA ARG A 35 14.76 4.85 9.21
C ARG A 35 14.24 5.38 10.53
N ALA A 36 12.92 5.40 10.72
CA ALA A 36 12.30 5.84 11.97
C ALA A 36 12.80 5.05 13.19
N GLY A 37 13.04 3.75 13.03
CA GLY A 37 13.61 2.92 14.08
C GLY A 37 15.09 3.24 14.39
N GLN A 38 15.85 3.71 13.41
CA GLN A 38 17.26 4.13 13.62
C GLN A 38 17.36 5.50 14.28
N ASP A 39 16.52 6.43 13.87
CA ASP A 39 16.58 7.82 14.34
C ASP A 39 15.90 8.00 15.72
N SER A 40 15.42 6.92 16.35
CA SER A 40 14.68 6.93 17.63
C SER A 40 13.48 7.91 17.61
N PHE A 41 13.00 8.26 16.41
CA PHE A 41 11.92 9.23 16.22
C PHE A 41 10.57 8.70 16.69
N ILE A 42 10.41 7.37 16.65
CA ILE A 42 9.24 6.70 17.23
C ILE A 42 9.75 5.75 18.30
N PRO A 43 9.58 6.07 19.59
CA PRO A 43 9.80 5.09 20.63
C PRO A 43 8.81 3.94 20.40
N GLN A 44 9.29 2.82 19.90
CA GLN A 44 8.43 1.63 19.68
C GLN A 44 7.76 1.19 20.97
N GLU A 45 8.34 1.52 22.10
CA GLU A 45 7.84 1.26 23.46
C GLU A 45 6.50 1.95 23.78
N VAL A 46 6.19 3.07 23.10
CA VAL A 46 4.94 3.82 23.27
C VAL A 46 4.00 3.71 22.06
N ALA A 47 4.46 3.10 20.96
CA ALA A 47 3.63 2.90 19.78
C ALA A 47 2.66 1.73 20.02
N GLU A 48 1.37 1.98 19.88
CA GLU A 48 0.35 0.94 20.03
C GLU A 48 0.03 0.28 18.68
N LYS A 49 -0.10 1.07 17.61
CA LYS A 49 -0.43 0.60 16.26
C LYS A 49 0.20 1.46 15.17
N ILE A 50 0.41 0.83 14.01
CA ILE A 50 0.80 1.49 12.77
C ILE A 50 -0.41 1.47 11.83
N LEU A 51 -0.81 2.65 11.36
CA LEU A 51 -1.90 2.83 10.40
C LEU A 51 -1.38 3.59 9.18
N PHE A 52 -1.79 3.17 7.99
CA PHE A 52 -1.61 4.00 6.80
C PHE A 52 -2.56 5.19 6.84
N ILE A 53 -2.24 6.27 6.13
CA ILE A 53 -3.04 7.50 6.21
C ILE A 53 -4.54 7.28 5.91
N PRO A 54 -4.95 6.51 4.89
CA PRO A 54 -6.38 6.21 4.68
C PRO A 54 -7.01 5.46 5.85
N ASP A 55 -6.27 4.52 6.44
CA ASP A 55 -6.73 3.74 7.58
C ASP A 55 -6.84 4.58 8.85
N LEU A 56 -5.92 5.54 9.03
CA LEU A 56 -5.99 6.51 10.11
C LEU A 56 -7.26 7.37 10.03
N LEU A 57 -7.63 7.81 8.82
CA LEU A 57 -8.89 8.54 8.61
C LEU A 57 -10.11 7.67 8.92
N ALA A 58 -10.10 6.41 8.49
CA ALA A 58 -11.14 5.45 8.83
C ALA A 58 -11.24 5.20 10.34
N TYR A 59 -10.09 5.09 11.03
CA TYR A 59 -10.03 5.00 12.48
C TYR A 59 -10.63 6.22 13.17
N MET A 60 -10.28 7.43 12.73
CA MET A 60 -10.85 8.67 13.27
C MET A 60 -12.38 8.74 13.13
N LEU A 61 -12.93 8.10 12.08
CA LEU A 61 -14.37 8.04 11.84
C LEU A 61 -15.07 6.97 12.67
N THR A 62 -14.43 5.82 12.93
CA THR A 62 -15.06 4.60 13.42
C THR A 62 -14.51 4.08 14.74
N GLU A 63 -13.36 4.57 15.18
CA GLU A 63 -12.57 4.06 16.31
C GLU A 63 -12.12 2.59 16.09
N ARG A 64 -12.13 2.11 14.83
CA ARG A 64 -11.69 0.76 14.44
C ARG A 64 -10.36 0.82 13.69
N MET A 65 -9.38 0.04 14.16
CA MET A 65 -8.04 -0.02 13.58
C MET A 65 -7.92 -1.23 12.66
N VAL A 66 -7.81 -0.98 11.36
CA VAL A 66 -7.59 -1.97 10.32
C VAL A 66 -6.55 -1.46 9.34
N CYS A 67 -5.97 -2.33 8.49
CA CYS A 67 -5.17 -1.97 7.34
C CYS A 67 -5.92 -2.40 6.08
N GLU A 68 -6.26 -1.47 5.21
CA GLU A 68 -6.89 -1.81 3.94
C GLU A 68 -5.84 -2.40 2.97
N TYR A 69 -6.22 -3.48 2.29
CA TYR A 69 -5.31 -4.32 1.50
C TYR A 69 -4.57 -3.56 0.41
N THR A 70 -5.25 -2.72 -0.38
CA THR A 70 -4.62 -2.08 -1.54
C THR A 70 -3.53 -1.11 -1.12
N ILE A 71 -3.73 -0.30 -0.08
CA ILE A 71 -2.70 0.58 0.45
C ILE A 71 -1.61 -0.20 1.20
N ALA A 72 -1.97 -1.21 1.98
CA ALA A 72 -1.01 -2.05 2.69
C ALA A 72 -0.07 -2.77 1.72
N SER A 73 -0.55 -3.18 0.54
CA SER A 73 0.26 -3.87 -0.47
C SER A 73 1.42 -3.01 -0.98
N THR A 74 1.25 -1.69 -1.07
CA THR A 74 2.29 -0.77 -1.57
C THR A 74 3.43 -0.54 -0.57
N SER A 75 3.25 -0.96 0.67
CA SER A 75 4.21 -0.73 1.77
C SER A 75 5.55 -1.43 1.59
N GLN A 76 5.64 -2.43 0.72
CA GLN A 76 6.77 -3.36 0.60
C GLN A 76 6.98 -4.22 1.86
N LEU A 77 5.91 -4.46 2.63
CA LEU A 77 5.89 -5.27 3.84
C LEU A 77 4.88 -6.42 3.77
N LEU A 78 4.00 -6.42 2.77
CA LEU A 78 2.94 -7.40 2.60
C LEU A 78 3.34 -8.49 1.60
N ASN A 79 3.02 -9.75 1.92
CA ASN A 79 3.13 -10.85 0.97
C ASN A 79 1.86 -10.89 0.11
N PRO A 80 1.98 -10.79 -1.23
CA PRO A 80 0.82 -10.65 -2.12
C PRO A 80 0.04 -11.95 -2.32
N GLU A 81 0.61 -13.12 -1.99
CA GLU A 81 -0.09 -14.41 -2.09
C GLU A 81 -0.93 -14.70 -0.84
N THR A 82 -0.40 -14.35 0.33
CA THR A 82 -1.07 -14.62 1.61
C THR A 82 -1.90 -13.45 2.11
N HIS A 83 -1.72 -12.25 1.54
CA HIS A 83 -2.29 -10.98 1.98
C HIS A 83 -1.98 -10.65 3.45
N LYS A 84 -0.81 -11.11 3.94
CA LYS A 84 -0.35 -10.88 5.32
C LYS A 84 0.98 -10.15 5.32
N PHE A 85 1.23 -9.41 6.38
CA PHE A 85 2.54 -8.80 6.60
C PHE A 85 3.62 -9.88 6.73
N ASP A 86 4.75 -9.67 6.06
CA ASP A 86 5.89 -10.57 6.08
C ASP A 86 6.70 -10.36 7.37
N TYR A 87 6.70 -11.35 8.25
CA TYR A 87 7.35 -11.27 9.55
C TYR A 87 8.86 -11.06 9.44
N LYS A 88 9.54 -11.62 8.42
CA LYS A 88 10.97 -11.44 8.23
C LYS A 88 11.30 -9.99 7.86
N LEU A 89 10.46 -9.34 7.08
CA LEU A 89 10.62 -7.94 6.73
C LEU A 89 10.31 -7.03 7.93
N LEU A 90 9.24 -7.33 8.71
CA LEU A 90 8.94 -6.61 9.93
C LEU A 90 10.09 -6.71 10.94
N GLU A 91 10.64 -7.89 11.17
CA GLU A 91 11.81 -8.11 12.01
C GLU A 91 13.02 -7.30 11.52
N ALA A 92 13.26 -7.31 10.21
CA ALA A 92 14.41 -6.59 9.63
C ALA A 92 14.31 -5.07 9.76
N VAL A 93 13.11 -4.50 9.79
CA VAL A 93 12.89 -3.07 10.08
C VAL A 93 12.77 -2.79 11.59
N GLY A 94 12.77 -3.84 12.42
CA GLY A 94 12.67 -3.72 13.89
C GLY A 94 11.25 -3.42 14.37
N VAL A 95 10.23 -3.74 13.60
CA VAL A 95 8.80 -3.51 13.94
C VAL A 95 8.18 -4.79 14.48
N SER A 96 7.59 -4.73 15.68
CA SER A 96 6.83 -5.85 16.22
C SER A 96 5.59 -6.12 15.35
N PRO A 97 5.32 -7.39 14.97
CA PRO A 97 4.09 -7.74 14.26
C PRO A 97 2.81 -7.32 14.97
N THR A 98 2.84 -7.17 16.29
CA THR A 98 1.70 -6.74 17.11
C THR A 98 1.29 -5.27 16.84
N LEU A 99 2.19 -4.47 16.28
CA LEU A 99 1.91 -3.08 15.88
C LEU A 99 1.09 -3.00 14.59
N MET A 100 1.12 -4.06 13.76
CA MET A 100 0.34 -4.09 12.52
C MET A 100 -1.12 -4.41 12.80
N CYS A 101 -2.02 -3.71 12.11
CA CYS A 101 -3.45 -3.96 12.19
C CYS A 101 -3.87 -5.12 11.27
N PRO A 102 -5.02 -5.78 11.53
CA PRO A 102 -5.57 -6.79 10.64
C PRO A 102 -5.80 -6.23 9.23
N VAL A 103 -5.41 -6.99 8.21
CA VAL A 103 -5.65 -6.61 6.82
C VAL A 103 -7.09 -6.92 6.45
N VAL A 104 -7.78 -5.95 5.86
CA VAL A 104 -9.15 -6.07 5.35
C VAL A 104 -9.20 -5.75 3.86
N MET A 105 -10.10 -6.42 3.15
CA MET A 105 -10.27 -6.19 1.71
C MET A 105 -11.19 -4.98 1.44
N PRO A 106 -11.05 -4.32 0.26
CA PRO A 106 -12.05 -3.35 -0.19
C PRO A 106 -13.46 -3.93 -0.13
N GLY A 107 -14.45 -3.12 0.23
CA GLY A 107 -15.83 -3.56 0.45
C GLY A 107 -16.14 -4.05 1.86
N THR A 108 -15.14 -4.21 2.72
CA THR A 108 -15.35 -4.65 4.11
C THR A 108 -16.01 -3.54 4.95
N LEU A 109 -17.03 -3.89 5.74
CA LEU A 109 -17.58 -3.01 6.77
C LEU A 109 -16.54 -2.85 7.88
N ILE A 110 -15.94 -1.67 8.00
CA ILE A 110 -14.99 -1.33 9.07
C ILE A 110 -15.74 -1.17 10.39
N GLY A 111 -16.85 -0.45 10.35
CA GLY A 111 -17.67 -0.15 11.52
C GLY A 111 -18.78 0.85 11.17
N ARG A 112 -19.33 1.46 12.21
CA ARG A 112 -20.24 2.60 12.05
C ARG A 112 -19.53 3.88 12.44
N LEU A 113 -19.99 5.00 11.91
CA LEU A 113 -19.53 6.31 12.31
C LEU A 113 -19.67 6.44 13.84
N SER A 114 -18.62 6.91 14.50
CA SER A 114 -18.62 7.02 15.97
C SER A 114 -19.72 7.97 16.43
N GLU A 115 -20.28 7.71 17.61
CA GLU A 115 -21.37 8.51 18.17
C GLU A 115 -21.00 10.00 18.26
N SER A 116 -19.75 10.31 18.57
CA SER A 116 -19.26 11.69 18.69
C SER A 116 -19.33 12.44 17.36
N ILE A 117 -18.94 11.77 16.27
CA ILE A 117 -18.97 12.35 14.92
C ILE A 117 -20.40 12.39 14.39
N ALA A 118 -21.18 11.31 14.59
CA ALA A 118 -22.57 11.24 14.20
C ALA A 118 -23.40 12.39 14.81
N ARG A 119 -23.17 12.69 16.07
CA ARG A 119 -23.81 13.85 16.75
C ARG A 119 -23.37 15.18 16.20
N LYS A 120 -22.05 15.37 15.97
CA LYS A 120 -21.50 16.64 15.44
C LYS A 120 -21.99 16.95 14.04
N THR A 121 -22.16 15.93 13.20
CA THR A 121 -22.56 16.07 11.80
C THR A 121 -24.07 15.97 11.56
N GLY A 122 -24.81 15.39 12.49
CA GLY A 122 -26.25 15.17 12.37
C GLY A 122 -26.65 14.07 11.40
N ILE A 123 -25.69 13.28 10.84
CA ILE A 123 -25.98 12.26 9.83
C ILE A 123 -26.23 10.86 10.41
N GLY A 124 -26.18 10.69 11.74
CA GLY A 124 -26.36 9.41 12.41
C GLY A 124 -25.17 8.45 12.26
N GLU A 125 -25.30 7.26 12.86
CA GLU A 125 -24.26 6.24 12.85
C GLU A 125 -24.33 5.40 11.56
N ILE A 126 -24.01 6.00 10.42
CA ILE A 126 -23.99 5.31 9.13
C ILE A 126 -22.82 4.30 9.05
N PRO A 127 -22.92 3.24 8.22
CA PRO A 127 -21.82 2.30 7.99
C PRO A 127 -20.65 2.98 7.28
N VAL A 128 -19.43 2.63 7.68
CA VAL A 128 -18.17 3.03 7.04
C VAL A 128 -17.55 1.80 6.40
N ILE A 129 -17.38 1.84 5.10
CA ILE A 129 -16.91 0.73 4.28
C ILE A 129 -15.47 1.03 3.83
N ALA A 130 -14.59 0.02 3.90
CA ALA A 130 -13.26 0.12 3.32
C ALA A 130 -13.37 0.27 1.80
N VAL A 131 -12.83 1.36 1.28
CA VAL A 131 -12.64 1.53 -0.17
C VAL A 131 -11.23 1.03 -0.54
N ALA A 132 -10.88 0.93 -1.83
CA ALA A 132 -9.51 0.76 -2.23
C ALA A 132 -8.72 2.02 -1.81
N GLY A 133 -8.02 1.94 -0.68
CA GLY A 133 -7.35 3.08 -0.03
C GLY A 133 -6.17 3.64 -0.80
N HIS A 134 -5.57 2.83 -1.70
CA HIS A 134 -4.63 3.32 -2.70
C HIS A 134 -5.41 3.96 -3.86
N ASP A 135 -5.17 5.25 -4.12
CA ASP A 135 -5.91 6.06 -5.10
C ASP A 135 -5.92 5.44 -6.50
N THR A 136 -4.77 4.91 -6.95
CA THR A 136 -4.69 4.20 -8.24
C THR A 136 -5.52 2.91 -8.26
N ALA A 137 -5.66 2.20 -7.14
CA ALA A 137 -6.52 1.02 -7.08
C ALA A 137 -7.99 1.41 -7.26
N SER A 138 -8.42 2.50 -6.64
CA SER A 138 -9.76 3.07 -6.86
C SER A 138 -9.95 3.56 -8.31
N ALA A 139 -8.93 4.17 -8.91
CA ALA A 139 -8.99 4.61 -10.30
C ALA A 139 -9.11 3.43 -11.28
N VAL A 140 -8.35 2.34 -11.05
CA VAL A 140 -8.43 1.13 -11.87
C VAL A 140 -9.79 0.44 -11.72
N ALA A 141 -10.33 0.38 -10.49
CA ALA A 141 -11.66 -0.13 -10.24
C ALA A 141 -12.77 0.62 -11.01
N ALA A 142 -12.55 1.90 -11.32
CA ALA A 142 -13.50 2.74 -12.06
C ALA A 142 -13.34 2.65 -13.60
N VAL A 143 -12.37 1.88 -14.12
CA VAL A 143 -12.18 1.74 -15.57
C VAL A 143 -13.39 1.02 -16.18
N PRO A 144 -14.07 1.61 -17.18
CA PRO A 144 -15.24 1.00 -17.83
C PRO A 144 -14.80 -0.08 -18.83
N ALA A 145 -14.08 -1.09 -18.35
CA ALA A 145 -13.61 -2.19 -19.17
C ALA A 145 -14.77 -3.11 -19.56
N SER A 146 -14.82 -3.53 -20.83
CA SER A 146 -15.83 -4.45 -21.35
C SER A 146 -15.45 -5.93 -21.19
N SER A 147 -14.24 -6.22 -20.75
CA SER A 147 -13.72 -7.57 -20.50
C SER A 147 -12.67 -7.54 -19.41
N PRO A 148 -12.37 -8.68 -18.76
CA PRO A 148 -11.30 -8.76 -17.77
C PRO A 148 -9.89 -8.58 -18.36
N ASN A 149 -9.75 -8.75 -19.68
CA ASN A 149 -8.48 -8.58 -20.38
C ASN A 149 -8.35 -7.15 -20.89
N PHE A 150 -7.90 -6.25 -20.05
CA PHE A 150 -7.64 -4.86 -20.43
C PHE A 150 -6.29 -4.37 -19.87
N ALA A 151 -5.71 -3.41 -20.54
CA ALA A 151 -4.60 -2.64 -20.00
C ALA A 151 -5.11 -1.23 -19.65
N TYR A 152 -4.58 -0.68 -18.57
CA TYR A 152 -4.91 0.67 -18.15
C TYR A 152 -3.67 1.57 -18.13
N LEU A 153 -3.90 2.86 -18.27
CA LEU A 153 -2.92 3.91 -18.06
C LEU A 153 -3.52 4.96 -17.11
N SER A 154 -3.06 4.95 -15.87
CA SER A 154 -3.35 6.03 -14.93
C SER A 154 -2.30 7.11 -15.11
N SER A 155 -2.69 8.24 -15.72
CA SER A 155 -1.75 9.29 -16.12
C SER A 155 -1.95 10.53 -15.26
N GLY A 156 -0.90 10.87 -14.50
CA GLY A 156 -0.78 12.07 -13.67
C GLY A 156 0.65 12.58 -13.71
N THR A 157 1.13 13.18 -12.64
CA THR A 157 2.56 13.52 -12.46
C THR A 157 3.44 12.31 -12.72
N TRP A 158 3.06 11.16 -12.17
CA TRP A 158 3.49 9.82 -12.55
C TRP A 158 2.48 9.21 -13.50
N SER A 159 2.91 8.27 -14.34
CA SER A 159 2.01 7.42 -15.11
C SER A 159 2.23 5.97 -14.71
N LEU A 160 1.13 5.26 -14.46
CA LEU A 160 1.12 3.85 -14.07
C LEU A 160 0.44 3.07 -15.19
N MET A 161 1.21 2.26 -15.90
CA MET A 161 0.69 1.39 -16.97
C MET A 161 0.68 -0.05 -16.49
N GLY A 162 -0.46 -0.72 -16.58
CA GLY A 162 -0.60 -2.07 -16.06
C GLY A 162 -1.82 -2.83 -16.56
N ILE A 163 -1.95 -4.02 -16.00
CA ILE A 163 -3.08 -4.94 -16.18
C ILE A 163 -3.53 -5.45 -14.80
N GLU A 164 -4.75 -5.92 -14.70
CA GLU A 164 -5.18 -6.72 -13.56
C GLU A 164 -5.00 -8.21 -13.84
N VAL A 165 -4.49 -8.94 -12.86
CA VAL A 165 -4.25 -10.39 -12.92
C VAL A 165 -4.76 -11.06 -11.65
N GLU A 166 -5.12 -12.35 -11.74
CA GLU A 166 -5.60 -13.11 -10.58
C GLU A 166 -4.48 -13.41 -9.56
N LYS A 167 -3.24 -13.52 -10.02
CA LYS A 167 -2.09 -13.88 -9.18
C LYS A 167 -0.91 -12.96 -9.47
N PRO A 168 -0.07 -12.67 -8.47
CA PRO A 168 1.11 -11.84 -8.66
C PRO A 168 2.11 -12.48 -9.63
N ILE A 169 2.75 -11.66 -10.45
CA ILE A 169 3.80 -12.06 -11.40
C ILE A 169 5.15 -11.65 -10.81
N ILE A 170 5.76 -12.54 -10.06
CA ILE A 170 7.02 -12.30 -9.35
C ILE A 170 8.08 -13.25 -9.91
N ASN A 171 8.96 -12.73 -10.75
CA ASN A 171 10.04 -13.48 -11.36
C ASN A 171 11.22 -12.56 -11.69
N GLU A 172 12.30 -13.13 -12.23
CA GLU A 172 13.51 -12.37 -12.57
C GLU A 172 13.25 -11.31 -13.66
N VAL A 173 12.35 -11.57 -14.59
CA VAL A 173 12.02 -10.62 -15.67
C VAL A 173 11.25 -9.45 -15.12
N SER A 174 10.23 -9.69 -14.29
CA SER A 174 9.45 -8.62 -13.66
C SER A 174 10.33 -7.77 -12.74
N PHE A 175 11.23 -8.40 -11.98
CA PHE A 175 12.19 -7.70 -11.13
C PHE A 175 13.15 -6.80 -11.94
N LYS A 176 13.82 -7.34 -12.95
CA LYS A 176 14.78 -6.60 -13.78
C LYS A 176 14.14 -5.44 -14.54
N ASN A 177 12.87 -5.57 -14.91
CA ASN A 177 12.13 -4.54 -15.62
C ASN A 177 11.36 -3.59 -14.70
N ASN A 178 11.55 -3.66 -13.39
CA ASN A 178 10.91 -2.80 -12.39
C ASN A 178 9.37 -2.84 -12.46
N PHE A 179 8.78 -4.02 -12.64
CA PHE A 179 7.35 -4.20 -12.46
C PHE A 179 7.01 -4.35 -10.97
N THR A 180 5.81 -3.91 -10.60
CA THR A 180 5.28 -4.01 -9.25
C THR A 180 3.94 -4.77 -9.25
N ASN A 181 3.65 -5.47 -8.15
CA ASN A 181 2.45 -6.28 -7.95
C ASN A 181 1.66 -5.68 -6.77
N GLU A 182 0.80 -4.74 -7.06
CA GLU A 182 0.02 -4.04 -6.04
C GLU A 182 -1.38 -4.64 -5.89
N GLY A 183 -1.96 -4.55 -4.71
CA GLY A 183 -3.30 -5.04 -4.46
C GLY A 183 -4.36 -4.34 -5.29
N GLY A 184 -5.23 -5.12 -5.93
CA GLY A 184 -6.44 -4.67 -6.62
C GLY A 184 -7.70 -4.91 -5.78
N ILE A 185 -8.85 -4.61 -6.34
CA ILE A 185 -10.15 -4.97 -5.76
C ILE A 185 -10.45 -6.46 -5.98
N GLU A 186 -11.40 -7.02 -5.23
CA GLU A 186 -11.84 -8.43 -5.38
C GLU A 186 -10.70 -9.47 -5.30
N GLY A 187 -9.59 -9.12 -4.63
CA GLY A 187 -8.43 -10.01 -4.48
C GLY A 187 -7.54 -10.09 -5.71
N THR A 188 -7.73 -9.25 -6.71
CA THR A 188 -6.85 -9.16 -7.87
C THR A 188 -5.50 -8.53 -7.52
N THR A 189 -4.54 -8.69 -8.41
CA THR A 189 -3.25 -8.02 -8.38
C THR A 189 -3.15 -7.07 -9.57
N ARG A 190 -2.82 -5.83 -9.32
CA ARG A 190 -2.45 -4.86 -10.34
C ARG A 190 -0.97 -5.05 -10.67
N PHE A 191 -0.69 -5.69 -11.79
CA PHE A 191 0.65 -5.85 -12.31
C PHE A 191 0.98 -4.66 -13.21
N LEU A 192 1.83 -3.77 -12.74
CA LEU A 192 2.05 -2.49 -13.39
C LEU A 192 3.51 -2.03 -13.35
N LYS A 193 3.79 -1.01 -14.13
CA LYS A 193 5.07 -0.30 -14.15
C LYS A 193 4.84 1.19 -13.94
N ASN A 194 5.58 1.77 -13.01
CA ASN A 194 5.66 3.22 -12.84
C ASN A 194 6.56 3.80 -13.94
N ILE A 195 6.04 4.78 -14.65
CA ILE A 195 6.76 5.54 -15.67
C ILE A 195 6.63 7.03 -15.39
N THR A 196 7.60 7.82 -15.86
CA THR A 196 7.52 9.27 -15.73
C THR A 196 6.36 9.78 -16.58
N GLY A 197 5.38 10.45 -15.95
CA GLY A 197 4.17 10.93 -16.60
C GLY A 197 4.29 12.39 -17.04
N MET A 198 3.27 13.16 -16.71
CA MET A 198 3.14 14.58 -17.07
C MET A 198 4.25 15.48 -16.48
N TRP A 199 5.01 14.97 -15.50
CA TRP A 199 6.16 15.68 -14.95
C TRP A 199 7.15 16.13 -16.04
N ILE A 200 7.38 15.32 -17.08
CA ILE A 200 8.24 15.71 -18.22
C ILE A 200 7.67 16.94 -18.92
N LEU A 201 6.36 16.96 -19.15
CA LEU A 201 5.70 18.08 -19.80
C LEU A 201 5.78 19.37 -18.97
N GLU A 202 5.57 19.26 -17.66
CA GLU A 202 5.70 20.40 -16.74
C GLU A 202 7.13 20.96 -16.73
N ARG A 203 8.13 20.09 -16.72
CA ARG A 203 9.55 20.52 -16.81
C ARG A 203 9.92 21.15 -18.16
N CYS A 204 9.23 20.81 -19.24
CA CYS A 204 9.44 21.46 -20.54
C CYS A 204 8.78 22.84 -20.63
N ARG A 205 7.83 23.16 -19.72
CA ARG A 205 7.16 24.47 -19.65
C ARG A 205 7.94 25.52 -18.87
N GLU A 206 8.84 25.12 -17.99
CA GLU A 206 9.73 25.98 -17.22
C GLU A 206 10.88 26.51 -18.11
#